data_c4068a154515895aae708df2771cc43a
#
_entry.id   c4068a154515895aae708df2771cc43a
#
_cell.length_a   1.000
_cell.length_b   1.000
_cell.length_c   1.000
_cell.angle_alpha   90.00
_cell.angle_beta   90.00
_cell.angle_gamma   90.00
#
_symmetry.space_group_name_H-M   'P 1'
#
loop_
_entity.id
_entity.type
_entity.pdbx_description
1 polymer ?
#
loop_
_entity_poly.entity_id
_entity_poly.type
_entity_poly.pdbx_seq_one_letter_code
_entity_poly.pdbx_strand_id
1 'polypeptide(L)'
;MRQNNTGQFGQCKRCGARIVWVKTLAGKNMPVDPELVDFKKIKGGKERLVLQSGEVVAGERCRASEADGYGYISHFATCPGYGR
;
A
#
# COMPACT_ATOMS: atom_id res chain seq x y z
N MET A 1 -2.64 23.04 8.20
CA MET A 1 -2.57 21.95 8.22
C MET A 1 -1.62 21.35 7.43
N ARG A 2 -1.07 20.48 7.71
CA ARG A 2 -0.16 19.92 7.09
C ARG A 2 -0.56 18.84 6.38
N GLN A 3 -0.10 18.51 5.33
CA GLN A 3 -0.40 17.49 4.62
C GLN A 3 0.60 16.51 4.74
N ASN A 4 0.28 15.30 4.94
CA ASN A 4 1.17 14.19 5.00
C ASN A 4 1.06 13.41 3.75
N ASN A 5 2.02 12.54 3.44
CA ASN A 5 1.93 11.65 2.30
C ASN A 5 0.98 10.51 2.61
N THR A 6 0.65 10.32 3.85
CA THR A 6 -0.27 9.26 4.24
C THR A 6 -1.35 9.87 5.08
N GLY A 7 -2.33 9.11 5.41
CA GLY A 7 -3.35 9.53 6.34
C GLY A 7 -4.58 10.13 5.74
N GLN A 8 -4.64 10.24 4.43
CA GLN A 8 -5.84 10.74 3.81
C GLN A 8 -6.75 9.57 3.52
N PHE A 9 -7.80 9.43 4.28
CA PHE A 9 -8.73 8.33 4.08
C PHE A 9 -9.71 8.63 2.95
N GLY A 10 -10.09 7.61 2.27
CA GLY A 10 -11.06 7.72 1.21
C GLY A 10 -11.84 6.44 1.09
N GLN A 11 -12.56 6.32 0.01
CA GLN A 11 -13.38 5.15 -0.24
C GLN A 11 -13.24 4.78 -1.70
N CYS A 12 -13.03 3.52 -1.96
CA CYS A 12 -12.90 3.05 -3.32
C CYS A 12 -14.25 3.17 -4.02
N LYS A 13 -14.26 3.83 -5.17
CA LYS A 13 -15.51 4.01 -5.89
C LYS A 13 -16.02 2.74 -6.51
N ARG A 14 -15.13 1.75 -6.66
CA ARG A 14 -15.54 0.51 -7.31
C ARG A 14 -16.11 -0.50 -6.35
N CYS A 15 -15.53 -0.63 -5.18
CA CYS A 15 -15.98 -1.64 -4.24
C CYS A 15 -16.47 -1.08 -2.92
N GLY A 16 -16.29 0.21 -2.70
CA GLY A 16 -16.78 0.84 -1.46
C GLY A 16 -15.88 0.63 -0.26
N ALA A 17 -14.77 -0.05 -0.42
CA ALA A 17 -13.89 -0.31 0.72
C ALA A 17 -13.17 0.95 1.15
N ARG A 18 -12.84 1.03 2.43
CA ARG A 18 -12.09 2.13 2.94
C ARG A 18 -10.65 2.01 2.46
N ILE A 19 -10.07 3.10 2.04
CA ILE A 19 -8.70 3.12 1.57
C ILE A 19 -7.98 4.33 2.16
N VAL A 20 -6.67 4.32 2.01
CA VAL A 20 -5.84 5.45 2.37
C VAL A 20 -5.10 5.87 1.10
N TRP A 21 -5.03 7.18 0.88
CA TRP A 21 -4.31 7.68 -0.28
C TRP A 21 -2.89 8.02 0.12
N VAL A 22 -1.92 7.44 -0.56
CA VAL A 22 -0.51 7.70 -0.30
C VAL A 22 0.08 8.34 -1.54
N LYS A 23 0.77 9.45 -1.36
CA LYS A 23 1.44 10.07 -2.48
C LYS A 23 2.80 9.40 -2.64
N THR A 24 3.00 8.76 -3.78
CA THR A 24 4.23 8.03 -4.02
C THR A 24 5.35 8.98 -4.41
N LEU A 25 6.57 8.49 -4.40
CA LEU A 25 7.70 9.30 -4.79
C LEU A 25 7.64 9.72 -6.26
N ALA A 26 6.88 9.00 -7.05
CA ALA A 26 6.67 9.37 -8.44
C ALA A 26 5.65 10.50 -8.59
N GLY A 27 5.10 10.97 -7.48
CA GLY A 27 4.15 12.08 -7.51
C GLY A 27 2.72 11.68 -7.77
N LYS A 28 2.41 10.40 -7.71
CA LYS A 28 1.05 9.94 -7.93
C LYS A 28 0.40 9.52 -6.65
N ASN A 29 -0.91 9.72 -6.57
CA ASN A 29 -1.65 9.24 -5.42
C ASN A 29 -2.04 7.79 -5.67
N MET A 30 -1.74 6.94 -4.72
CA MET A 30 -2.04 5.52 -4.85
C MET A 30 -2.97 5.10 -3.73
N PRO A 31 -4.09 4.43 -4.05
CA PRO A 31 -4.97 3.93 -3.02
C PRO A 31 -4.39 2.65 -2.42
N VAL A 32 -4.38 2.57 -1.11
CA VAL A 32 -3.86 1.41 -0.42
C VAL A 32 -4.85 0.99 0.66
N ASP A 33 -4.79 -0.25 1.04
CA ASP A 33 -5.62 -0.74 2.14
C ASP A 33 -5.12 -0.10 3.43
N PRO A 34 -6.01 0.21 4.36
CA PRO A 34 -5.60 0.95 5.55
C PRO A 34 -4.75 0.20 6.54
N GLU A 35 -4.62 -1.10 6.39
CA GLU A 35 -3.82 -1.87 7.31
C GLU A 35 -2.38 -1.94 6.91
N LEU A 36 -1.49 -1.82 7.88
CA LEU A 36 -0.07 -2.02 7.63
C LEU A 36 0.24 -3.50 7.80
N VAL A 37 1.05 -4.03 6.93
CA VAL A 37 1.45 -5.43 7.01
C VAL A 37 2.96 -5.53 7.06
N ASP A 38 3.45 -6.57 7.73
CA ASP A 38 4.87 -6.83 7.77
C ASP A 38 5.27 -7.50 6.46
N PHE A 39 6.41 -7.12 5.92
CA PHE A 39 6.85 -7.68 4.66
C PHE A 39 8.36 -7.84 4.62
N LYS A 40 8.78 -8.66 3.68
CA LYS A 40 10.18 -8.87 3.41
C LYS A 40 10.43 -8.42 1.99
N LYS A 41 11.47 -7.63 1.77
CA LYS A 41 11.78 -7.18 0.43
C LYS A 41 12.31 -8.34 -0.37
N ILE A 42 11.71 -8.58 -1.51
CA ILE A 42 12.14 -9.66 -2.39
C ILE A 42 12.11 -9.14 -3.80
N LYS A 43 13.25 -9.16 -4.45
CA LYS A 43 13.33 -8.70 -5.81
C LYS A 43 12.42 -9.57 -6.65
N GLY A 44 11.51 -8.96 -7.36
CA GLY A 44 10.52 -9.71 -8.12
C GLY A 44 9.41 -10.31 -7.27
N GLY A 45 9.27 -9.85 -6.03
CA GLY A 45 8.23 -10.36 -5.16
C GLY A 45 6.84 -10.13 -5.72
N LYS A 46 5.89 -10.92 -5.28
CA LYS A 46 4.55 -10.91 -5.81
C LYS A 46 3.74 -9.71 -5.40
N GLU A 47 4.05 -9.10 -4.28
CA GLU A 47 3.25 -8.01 -3.78
C GLU A 47 3.99 -6.69 -3.92
N ARG A 48 3.22 -5.64 -4.10
CA ARG A 48 3.77 -4.31 -4.11
C ARG A 48 3.39 -3.66 -2.82
N LEU A 49 4.40 -3.23 -2.06
CA LEU A 49 4.16 -2.60 -0.79
C LEU A 49 4.42 -1.12 -0.92
N VAL A 50 3.53 -0.32 -0.39
CA VAL A 50 3.66 1.13 -0.44
C VAL A 50 4.03 1.59 0.95
N LEU A 51 5.20 2.16 1.09
CA LEU A 51 5.68 2.59 2.39
C LEU A 51 5.11 3.96 2.75
N GLN A 52 5.12 4.26 4.03
CA GLN A 52 4.59 5.54 4.47
C GLN A 52 5.38 6.70 3.89
N SER A 53 6.62 6.46 3.49
CA SER A 53 7.43 7.48 2.85
C SER A 53 7.02 7.75 1.40
N GLY A 54 6.20 6.89 0.84
CA GLY A 54 5.80 7.01 -0.57
C GLY A 54 6.59 6.10 -1.48
N GLU A 55 7.55 5.35 -0.94
CA GLU A 55 8.33 4.43 -1.74
C GLU A 55 7.52 3.18 -2.02
N VAL A 56 7.61 2.65 -3.23
CA VAL A 56 6.91 1.41 -3.59
C VAL A 56 7.96 0.35 -3.79
N VAL A 57 7.83 -0.76 -3.09
CA VAL A 57 8.81 -1.84 -3.16
C VAL A 57 8.11 -3.16 -3.44
N ALA A 58 8.85 -4.09 -4.00
CA ALA A 58 8.33 -5.43 -4.22
C ALA A 58 8.73 -6.31 -3.05
N GLY A 59 7.88 -7.23 -2.68
CA GLY A 59 8.17 -8.13 -1.58
C GLY A 59 7.06 -9.09 -1.34
N GLU A 60 7.06 -9.68 -0.17
CA GLU A 60 6.03 -10.64 0.23
C GLU A 60 5.74 -10.47 1.70
N ARG A 61 4.52 -10.73 2.07
CA ARG A 61 4.14 -10.67 3.48
C ARG A 61 4.87 -11.76 4.24
N CYS A 62 5.19 -11.48 5.47
CA CYS A 62 5.88 -12.44 6.29
C CYS A 62 5.56 -12.19 7.76
N ARG A 63 6.16 -12.95 8.63
CA ARG A 63 5.97 -12.74 10.06
C ARG A 63 6.81 -11.55 10.49
N ALA A 64 6.37 -10.90 11.53
CA ALA A 64 7.08 -9.77 12.06
C ALA A 64 8.55 -10.06 12.35
N SER A 65 8.83 -11.27 12.82
CA SER A 65 10.20 -11.63 13.15
C SER A 65 11.11 -11.73 11.94
N GLU A 66 10.53 -11.86 10.76
CA GLU A 66 11.30 -11.98 9.53
C GLU A 66 11.20 -10.73 8.65
N ALA A 67 10.47 -9.77 9.10
CA ALA A 67 10.15 -8.62 8.24
C ALA A 67 11.30 -7.66 8.11
N ASP A 68 11.45 -7.09 6.92
CA ASP A 68 12.37 -6.00 6.69
C ASP A 68 11.71 -4.68 7.04
N GLY A 69 10.41 -4.67 7.15
CA GLY A 69 9.68 -3.45 7.48
C GLY A 69 8.20 -3.69 7.37
N TYR A 70 7.44 -2.61 7.35
CA TYR A 70 6.01 -2.72 7.18
C TYR A 70 5.54 -1.67 6.19
N GLY A 71 4.43 -1.93 5.57
CA GLY A 71 3.89 -1.02 4.57
C GLY A 71 2.46 -1.38 4.27
N TYR A 72 1.88 -0.63 3.35
CA TYR A 72 0.51 -0.86 2.93
C TYR A 72 0.49 -1.71 1.68
N ILE A 73 -0.57 -2.47 1.52
CA ILE A 73 -0.79 -3.22 0.29
C ILE A 73 -1.60 -2.35 -0.66
N SER A 74 -1.19 -2.28 -1.90
CA SER A 74 -1.93 -1.52 -2.90
C SER A 74 -3.35 -2.04 -3.00
N HIS A 75 -4.32 -1.14 -2.97
CA HIS A 75 -5.71 -1.54 -3.07
C HIS A 75 -6.02 -2.12 -4.45
N PHE A 76 -5.22 -1.83 -5.45
CA PHE A 76 -5.42 -2.43 -6.76
C PHE A 76 -5.31 -3.95 -6.69
N ALA A 77 -4.51 -4.47 -5.75
CA ALA A 77 -4.33 -5.91 -5.62
C ALA A 77 -5.50 -6.58 -4.90
N THR A 78 -6.25 -5.81 -4.11
CA THR A 78 -7.31 -6.40 -3.30
C THR A 78 -8.71 -5.98 -3.73
N CYS A 79 -8.80 -4.99 -4.59
CA CYS A 79 -10.11 -4.48 -5.00
C CYS A 79 -10.75 -5.40 -6.02
N PRO A 80 -11.95 -5.89 -5.77
CA PRO A 80 -12.59 -6.78 -6.73
C PRO A 80 -12.96 -6.09 -8.04
N GLY A 81 -12.97 -4.76 -8.06
CA GLY A 81 -13.28 -4.02 -9.26
C GLY A 81 -12.08 -3.76 -10.16
N TYR A 82 -10.87 -4.12 -9.70
CA TYR A 82 -9.69 -3.95 -10.51
C TYR A 82 -9.15 -5.33 -10.86
N GLY A 83 -8.29 -5.36 -11.82
CA GLY A 83 -7.58 -6.58 -12.08
C GLY A 83 -8.33 -7.63 -12.83
N ARG A 84 -9.46 -7.26 -13.26
CA ARG A 84 -10.15 -8.27 -13.89
C ARG A 84 -10.79 -7.79 -14.97
#